data_e742a205de0076bffce582f390d0bc2a
#
_entry.id   e742a205de0076bffce582f390d0bc2a
#
_cell.length_a   1.000
_cell.length_b   1.000
_cell.length_c   1.000
_cell.angle_alpha   90.00
_cell.angle_beta   90.00
_cell.angle_gamma   90.00
#
_symmetry.space_group_name_H-M   'P 1'
#
loop_
_entity.id
_entity.type
_entity.pdbx_description
1 polymer ?
#
loop_
_entity_poly.entity_id
_entity_poly.type
_entity_poly.pdbx_seq_one_letter_code
_entity_poly.pdbx_strand_id
1 'polypeptide(L)'
;MKEQAGSAGMAVQRREQMLHAALEVIVERGYPETRITDVAERAGASPALVIYYFKTRDHLLTEALRYSEDGWYETATRRIEAIETSAGQLEEFVAMMCLPEQEGGAEDSWLLWLDLWAQSPHNPAVAAIRQKIDERWRETIRTLVLTGQEAGEFAAVDADDFAVALSALLYGFVVPIALDDPAVGPAHAFELSMQFASGRLGFSCNGRRASN
;
A
#
# COMPACT_ATOMS: atom_id res chain seq x y z
N MET A 1 -10.73 5.09 -37.22
CA MET A 1 -9.60 4.93 -36.25
C MET A 1 -9.70 5.80 -35.01
N LYS A 2 -10.11 7.09 -35.07
CA LYS A 2 -10.30 7.97 -33.88
C LYS A 2 -11.48 7.56 -32.96
N GLU A 3 -12.54 7.00 -33.51
CA GLU A 3 -13.76 6.60 -32.76
C GLU A 3 -13.56 5.35 -31.89
N GLN A 4 -12.75 4.40 -32.34
CA GLN A 4 -12.38 3.21 -31.57
C GLN A 4 -11.44 3.52 -30.40
N ALA A 5 -10.55 4.50 -30.51
CA ALA A 5 -9.69 4.97 -29.44
C ALA A 5 -10.49 5.67 -28.33
N GLY A 6 -11.51 6.46 -28.70
CA GLY A 6 -12.42 7.11 -27.73
C GLY A 6 -13.27 6.12 -26.94
N SER A 7 -13.77 5.07 -27.60
CA SER A 7 -14.56 4.01 -26.95
C SER A 7 -13.73 3.16 -25.97
N ALA A 8 -12.48 2.84 -26.34
CA ALA A 8 -11.56 2.11 -25.46
C ALA A 8 -11.20 2.94 -24.23
N GLY A 9 -10.93 4.24 -24.38
CA GLY A 9 -10.64 5.13 -23.25
C GLY A 9 -11.80 5.27 -22.26
N MET A 10 -13.03 5.40 -22.76
CA MET A 10 -14.23 5.44 -21.91
C MET A 10 -14.45 4.12 -21.15
N ALA A 11 -14.13 2.97 -21.76
CA ALA A 11 -14.26 1.68 -21.10
C ALA A 11 -13.24 1.52 -19.94
N VAL A 12 -11.99 1.98 -20.15
CA VAL A 12 -10.96 1.99 -19.08
C VAL A 12 -11.41 2.90 -17.93
N GLN A 13 -11.77 4.15 -18.23
CA GLN A 13 -12.23 5.09 -17.21
C GLN A 13 -13.44 4.56 -16.42
N ARG A 14 -14.38 3.90 -17.09
CA ARG A 14 -15.54 3.32 -16.42
C ARG A 14 -15.16 2.17 -15.50
N ARG A 15 -14.19 1.35 -15.91
CA ARG A 15 -13.65 0.26 -15.09
C ARG A 15 -12.97 0.80 -13.83
N GLU A 16 -12.15 1.83 -13.97
CA GLU A 16 -11.47 2.51 -12.84
C GLU A 16 -12.48 3.12 -11.87
N GLN A 17 -13.53 3.79 -12.34
CA GLN A 17 -14.61 4.29 -11.49
C GLN A 17 -15.25 3.19 -10.63
N MET A 18 -15.47 1.99 -11.20
CA MET A 18 -16.01 0.86 -10.46
C MET A 18 -15.01 0.29 -9.44
N LEU A 19 -13.70 0.29 -9.73
CA LEU A 19 -12.68 -0.14 -8.79
C LEU A 19 -12.56 0.84 -7.62
N HIS A 20 -12.57 2.14 -7.88
CA HIS A 20 -12.62 3.17 -6.84
C HIS A 20 -13.85 3.01 -5.94
N ALA A 21 -15.03 2.89 -6.53
CA ALA A 21 -16.27 2.67 -5.78
C ALA A 21 -16.21 1.38 -4.93
N ALA A 22 -15.55 0.34 -5.44
CA ALA A 22 -15.38 -0.90 -4.68
C ALA A 22 -14.47 -0.70 -3.45
N LEU A 23 -13.38 0.05 -3.58
CA LEU A 23 -12.49 0.40 -2.46
C LEU A 23 -13.23 1.19 -1.38
N GLU A 24 -13.95 2.24 -1.78
CA GLU A 24 -14.75 3.04 -0.84
C GLU A 24 -15.78 2.19 -0.08
N VAL A 25 -16.47 1.28 -0.76
CA VAL A 25 -17.45 0.40 -0.11
C VAL A 25 -16.77 -0.63 0.80
N ILE A 26 -15.58 -1.13 0.44
CA ILE A 26 -14.80 -2.04 1.31
C ILE A 26 -14.41 -1.32 2.60
N VAL A 27 -13.89 -0.09 2.51
CA VAL A 27 -13.52 0.72 3.69
C VAL A 27 -14.72 0.98 4.60
N GLU A 28 -15.88 1.27 4.00
CA GLU A 28 -17.10 1.63 4.73
C GLU A 28 -17.77 0.44 5.41
N ARG A 29 -17.75 -0.76 4.79
CA ARG A 29 -18.56 -1.93 5.21
C ARG A 29 -17.74 -3.19 5.52
N GLY A 30 -16.47 -3.18 5.18
CA GLY A 30 -15.61 -4.35 5.22
C GLY A 30 -15.73 -5.23 3.95
N TYR A 31 -14.68 -5.98 3.67
CA TYR A 31 -14.62 -6.89 2.52
C TYR A 31 -15.75 -7.92 2.50
N PRO A 32 -16.13 -8.59 3.62
CA PRO A 32 -17.18 -9.60 3.62
C PRO A 32 -18.56 -9.05 3.23
N GLU A 33 -18.90 -7.84 3.68
CA GLU A 33 -20.23 -7.23 3.53
C GLU A 33 -20.39 -6.41 2.24
N THR A 34 -19.31 -6.19 1.48
CA THR A 34 -19.38 -5.47 0.20
C THR A 34 -20.11 -6.25 -0.87
N ARG A 35 -21.16 -5.69 -1.44
CA ARG A 35 -21.99 -6.32 -2.48
C ARG A 35 -21.83 -5.62 -3.82
N ILE A 36 -22.01 -6.35 -4.94
CA ILE A 36 -22.02 -5.77 -6.30
C ILE A 36 -23.04 -4.63 -6.43
N THR A 37 -24.20 -4.74 -5.77
CA THR A 37 -25.24 -3.70 -5.79
C THR A 37 -24.77 -2.40 -5.16
N ASP A 38 -24.04 -2.47 -4.05
CA ASP A 38 -23.53 -1.31 -3.33
C ASP A 38 -22.45 -0.59 -4.16
N VAL A 39 -21.56 -1.36 -4.77
CA VAL A 39 -20.52 -0.82 -5.68
C VAL A 39 -21.16 -0.21 -6.93
N ALA A 40 -22.19 -0.85 -7.50
CA ALA A 40 -22.89 -0.31 -8.66
C ALA A 40 -23.56 1.04 -8.35
N GLU A 41 -24.23 1.13 -7.20
CA GLU A 41 -24.86 2.37 -6.72
C GLU A 41 -23.80 3.48 -6.56
N ARG A 42 -22.70 3.18 -5.86
CA ARG A 42 -21.59 4.12 -5.62
C ARG A 42 -20.94 4.59 -6.93
N ALA A 43 -20.76 3.68 -7.89
CA ALA A 43 -20.16 3.97 -9.20
C ALA A 43 -21.13 4.65 -10.19
N GLY A 44 -22.39 4.88 -9.82
CA GLY A 44 -23.41 5.36 -10.77
C GLY A 44 -23.61 4.42 -11.96
N ALA A 45 -23.57 3.09 -11.72
CA ALA A 45 -23.67 2.04 -12.73
C ALA A 45 -24.80 1.07 -12.40
N SER A 46 -25.21 0.26 -13.39
CA SER A 46 -26.12 -0.86 -13.10
C SER A 46 -25.34 -2.07 -12.59
N PRO A 47 -25.93 -2.92 -11.72
CA PRO A 47 -25.29 -4.18 -11.30
C PRO A 47 -24.93 -5.08 -12.48
N ALA A 48 -25.74 -5.09 -13.55
CA ALA A 48 -25.46 -5.84 -14.78
C ALA A 48 -24.18 -5.36 -15.48
N LEU A 49 -23.91 -4.04 -15.45
CA LEU A 49 -22.70 -3.46 -16.03
C LEU A 49 -21.47 -3.84 -15.19
N VAL A 50 -21.55 -3.83 -13.87
CA VAL A 50 -20.47 -4.30 -12.99
C VAL A 50 -20.14 -5.77 -13.26
N ILE A 51 -21.17 -6.62 -13.35
CA ILE A 51 -21.03 -8.05 -13.67
C ILE A 51 -20.43 -8.24 -15.09
N TYR A 52 -20.76 -7.40 -16.04
CA TYR A 52 -20.16 -7.44 -17.38
C TYR A 52 -18.64 -7.27 -17.33
N TYR A 53 -18.13 -6.31 -16.52
CA TYR A 53 -16.69 -6.02 -16.39
C TYR A 53 -15.96 -7.05 -15.54
N PHE A 54 -16.52 -7.45 -14.42
CA PHE A 54 -15.78 -8.21 -13.38
C PHE A 54 -16.26 -9.66 -13.19
N LYS A 55 -17.38 -10.05 -13.78
CA LYS A 55 -17.98 -11.40 -13.73
C LYS A 55 -18.47 -11.82 -12.34
N THR A 56 -17.63 -11.70 -11.32
CA THR A 56 -17.97 -12.09 -9.93
C THR A 56 -17.63 -10.97 -8.95
N ARG A 57 -18.24 -11.01 -7.77
CA ARG A 57 -17.92 -10.14 -6.65
C ARG A 57 -16.44 -10.27 -6.25
N ASP A 58 -15.97 -11.48 -6.06
CA ASP A 58 -14.60 -11.72 -5.61
C ASP A 58 -13.57 -11.22 -6.62
N HIS A 59 -13.85 -11.35 -7.91
CA HIS A 59 -12.98 -10.79 -8.94
C HIS A 59 -12.98 -9.25 -8.91
N LEU A 60 -14.13 -8.60 -8.74
CA LEU A 60 -14.21 -7.15 -8.56
C LEU A 60 -13.36 -6.68 -7.38
N LEU A 61 -13.56 -7.28 -6.20
CA LEU A 61 -12.89 -6.85 -4.98
C LEU A 61 -11.38 -7.13 -5.01
N THR A 62 -10.95 -8.25 -5.57
CA THR A 62 -9.52 -8.56 -5.75
C THR A 62 -8.85 -7.63 -6.75
N GLU A 63 -9.53 -7.25 -7.82
CA GLU A 63 -9.02 -6.25 -8.77
C GLU A 63 -8.98 -4.84 -8.18
N ALA A 64 -9.93 -4.50 -7.31
CA ALA A 64 -9.91 -3.22 -6.59
C ALA A 64 -8.71 -3.13 -5.64
N LEU A 65 -8.44 -4.17 -4.86
CA LEU A 65 -7.24 -4.23 -3.99
C LEU A 65 -5.94 -4.09 -4.80
N ARG A 66 -5.83 -4.79 -5.94
CA ARG A 66 -4.68 -4.66 -6.83
C ARG A 66 -4.53 -3.26 -7.38
N TYR A 67 -5.63 -2.63 -7.80
CA TYR A 67 -5.65 -1.27 -8.32
C TYR A 67 -5.16 -0.26 -7.28
N SER A 68 -5.61 -0.39 -6.03
CA SER A 68 -5.14 0.45 -4.92
C SER A 68 -3.63 0.31 -4.71
N GLU A 69 -3.15 -0.91 -4.69
CA GLU A 69 -1.74 -1.21 -4.49
C GLU A 69 -0.85 -0.68 -5.62
N ASP A 70 -1.24 -0.89 -6.88
CA ASP A 70 -0.50 -0.39 -8.03
C ASP A 70 -0.41 1.15 -8.01
N GLY A 71 -1.50 1.85 -7.65
CA GLY A 71 -1.50 3.31 -7.49
C GLY A 71 -0.59 3.80 -6.37
N TRP A 72 -0.56 3.07 -5.23
CA TRP A 72 0.36 3.36 -4.14
C TRP A 72 1.84 3.21 -4.60
N TYR A 73 2.16 2.11 -5.29
CA TYR A 73 3.52 1.88 -5.79
C TYR A 73 3.97 2.88 -6.84
N GLU A 74 3.11 3.31 -7.73
CA GLU A 74 3.42 4.37 -8.69
C GLU A 74 3.79 5.69 -7.98
N THR A 75 3.06 6.01 -6.91
CA THR A 75 3.34 7.19 -6.09
C THR A 75 4.62 7.02 -5.28
N ALA A 76 4.82 5.87 -4.64
CA ALA A 76 6.00 5.55 -3.86
C ALA A 76 7.27 5.61 -4.72
N THR A 77 7.25 4.99 -5.89
CA THR A 77 8.39 4.98 -6.82
C THR A 77 8.78 6.40 -7.20
N ARG A 78 7.83 7.24 -7.61
CA ARG A 78 8.11 8.65 -7.97
C ARG A 78 8.71 9.45 -6.82
N ARG A 79 8.21 9.27 -5.59
CA ARG A 79 8.71 9.98 -4.40
C ARG A 79 10.11 9.52 -4.01
N ILE A 80 10.37 8.23 -4.04
CA ILE A 80 11.66 7.63 -3.70
C ILE A 80 12.71 8.02 -4.75
N GLU A 81 12.41 7.90 -6.04
CA GLU A 81 13.34 8.24 -7.13
C GLU A 81 13.69 9.73 -7.18
N ALA A 82 12.89 10.61 -6.61
CA ALA A 82 13.19 12.03 -6.50
C ALA A 82 14.27 12.36 -5.44
N ILE A 83 14.71 11.38 -4.64
CA ILE A 83 15.67 11.55 -3.55
C ILE A 83 17.01 10.94 -3.95
N GLU A 84 18.08 11.70 -3.80
CA GLU A 84 19.40 11.31 -4.27
C GLU A 84 20.10 10.25 -3.41
N THR A 85 19.88 10.26 -2.08
CA THR A 85 20.57 9.40 -1.13
C THR A 85 19.77 8.15 -0.77
N SER A 86 20.41 7.00 -0.65
CA SER A 86 19.76 5.75 -0.25
C SER A 86 19.15 5.85 1.15
N ALA A 87 19.80 6.58 2.06
CA ALA A 87 19.27 6.83 3.40
C ALA A 87 17.98 7.66 3.34
N GLY A 88 17.93 8.71 2.52
CA GLY A 88 16.72 9.51 2.32
C GLY A 88 15.60 8.74 1.61
N GLN A 89 15.94 7.88 0.65
CA GLN A 89 14.98 7.00 -0.03
C GLN A 89 14.32 6.01 0.94
N LEU A 90 15.12 5.40 1.84
CA LEU A 90 14.61 4.52 2.87
C LEU A 90 13.75 5.27 3.90
N GLU A 91 14.17 6.50 4.29
CA GLU A 91 13.39 7.37 5.17
C GLU A 91 12.03 7.71 4.55
N GLU A 92 11.99 8.04 3.26
CA GLU A 92 10.76 8.32 2.53
C GLU A 92 9.84 7.10 2.47
N PHE A 93 10.39 5.92 2.18
CA PHE A 93 9.64 4.66 2.19
C PHE A 93 8.99 4.40 3.55
N VAL A 94 9.75 4.52 4.64
CA VAL A 94 9.24 4.35 6.01
C VAL A 94 8.21 5.43 6.37
N ALA A 95 8.43 6.68 5.93
CA ALA A 95 7.49 7.78 6.16
C ALA A 95 6.14 7.52 5.50
N MET A 96 6.14 7.06 4.25
CA MET A 96 4.91 6.70 3.52
C MET A 96 4.13 5.58 4.19
N MET A 97 4.83 4.71 4.94
CA MET A 97 4.23 3.60 5.67
C MET A 97 3.63 4.01 7.01
N CYS A 98 4.26 4.92 7.72
CA CYS A 98 3.89 5.25 9.10
C CYS A 98 3.09 6.55 9.21
N LEU A 99 3.34 7.53 8.33
CA LEU A 99 2.77 8.86 8.48
C LEU A 99 1.55 9.02 7.56
N PRO A 100 0.42 9.55 8.07
CA PRO A 100 -0.74 9.83 7.25
C PRO A 100 -0.40 10.91 6.21
N GLU A 101 -0.82 10.71 4.97
CA GLU A 101 -0.79 11.78 3.97
C GLU A 101 -1.88 12.81 4.29
N GLN A 102 -1.57 14.10 4.11
CA GLN A 102 -2.51 15.19 4.41
C GLN A 102 -3.75 15.23 3.50
N GLU A 103 -3.75 14.46 2.39
CA GLU A 103 -4.87 14.36 1.46
C GLU A 103 -5.07 12.90 1.03
N GLY A 104 -6.11 12.24 1.51
CA GLY A 104 -6.54 10.92 1.05
C GLY A 104 -5.98 9.72 1.82
N GLY A 105 -5.83 9.87 3.08
CA GLY A 105 -5.83 8.94 4.18
C GLY A 105 -5.06 7.62 4.11
N ALA A 106 -3.87 7.57 4.72
CA ALA A 106 -3.25 6.31 5.13
C ALA A 106 -4.19 5.48 6.04
N GLU A 107 -5.04 6.12 6.84
CA GLU A 107 -6.00 5.47 7.73
C GLU A 107 -6.97 4.56 6.98
N ASP A 108 -7.55 5.02 5.87
CA ASP A 108 -8.45 4.21 5.04
C ASP A 108 -7.71 3.05 4.36
N SER A 109 -6.45 3.23 3.99
CA SER A 109 -5.62 2.18 3.41
C SER A 109 -5.34 1.06 4.42
N TRP A 110 -5.11 1.37 5.69
CA TRP A 110 -4.82 0.35 6.72
C TRP A 110 -6.01 -0.52 7.05
N LEU A 111 -7.23 -0.01 7.03
CA LEU A 111 -8.44 -0.82 7.18
C LEU A 111 -8.59 -1.83 6.04
N LEU A 112 -8.28 -1.43 4.81
CA LEU A 112 -8.20 -2.34 3.66
C LEU A 112 -7.20 -3.48 3.89
N TRP A 113 -6.02 -3.17 4.45
CA TRP A 113 -4.98 -4.15 4.74
C TRP A 113 -5.39 -5.13 5.84
N LEU A 114 -6.02 -4.66 6.91
CA LEU A 114 -6.54 -5.51 7.97
C LEU A 114 -7.58 -6.49 7.42
N ASP A 115 -8.48 -6.02 6.57
CA ASP A 115 -9.45 -6.88 5.89
C ASP A 115 -8.78 -7.91 4.98
N LEU A 116 -7.78 -7.50 4.19
CA LEU A 116 -7.01 -8.39 3.33
C LEU A 116 -6.34 -9.50 4.14
N TRP A 117 -5.70 -9.17 5.26
CA TRP A 117 -5.08 -10.15 6.14
C TRP A 117 -6.10 -11.10 6.76
N ALA A 118 -7.23 -10.59 7.25
CA ALA A 118 -8.29 -11.40 7.83
C ALA A 118 -8.92 -12.38 6.82
N GLN A 119 -9.03 -11.99 5.54
CA GLN A 119 -9.58 -12.83 4.49
C GLN A 119 -8.57 -13.84 3.91
N SER A 120 -7.27 -13.55 3.96
CA SER A 120 -6.22 -14.38 3.35
C SER A 120 -6.27 -15.86 3.75
N PRO A 121 -6.49 -16.26 5.02
CA PRO A 121 -6.58 -17.67 5.41
C PRO A 121 -7.78 -18.42 4.81
N HIS A 122 -8.81 -17.68 4.39
CA HIS A 122 -10.10 -18.25 3.97
C HIS A 122 -10.38 -18.11 2.46
N ASN A 123 -9.59 -17.27 1.76
CA ASN A 123 -9.76 -17.00 0.33
C ASN A 123 -8.42 -17.10 -0.41
N PRO A 124 -8.20 -18.18 -1.19
CA PRO A 124 -6.93 -18.39 -1.92
C PRO A 124 -6.58 -17.26 -2.91
N ALA A 125 -7.60 -16.62 -3.53
CA ALA A 125 -7.36 -15.51 -4.46
C ALA A 125 -6.84 -14.27 -3.71
N VAL A 126 -7.39 -13.97 -2.54
CA VAL A 126 -6.92 -12.90 -1.66
C VAL A 126 -5.53 -13.21 -1.11
N ALA A 127 -5.29 -14.46 -0.69
CA ALA A 127 -3.98 -14.91 -0.23
C ALA A 127 -2.88 -14.73 -1.30
N ALA A 128 -3.18 -15.05 -2.56
CA ALA A 128 -2.24 -14.91 -3.67
C ALA A 128 -1.91 -13.42 -3.95
N ILE A 129 -2.87 -12.51 -3.81
CA ILE A 129 -2.64 -11.08 -3.93
C ILE A 129 -1.76 -10.58 -2.78
N ARG A 130 -2.12 -10.91 -1.54
CA ARG A 130 -1.34 -10.55 -0.36
C ARG A 130 0.12 -11.00 -0.48
N GLN A 131 0.36 -12.25 -0.91
CA GLN A 131 1.72 -12.76 -1.08
C GLN A 131 2.54 -11.92 -2.08
N LYS A 132 1.94 -11.55 -3.22
CA LYS A 132 2.60 -10.71 -4.23
C LYS A 132 2.92 -9.31 -3.70
N ILE A 133 2.01 -8.74 -2.92
CA ILE A 133 2.19 -7.44 -2.31
C ILE A 133 3.33 -7.50 -1.28
N ASP A 134 3.31 -8.48 -0.37
CA ASP A 134 4.37 -8.70 0.63
C ASP A 134 5.75 -8.93 -0.04
N GLU A 135 5.79 -9.67 -1.15
CA GLU A 135 7.01 -9.90 -1.93
C GLU A 135 7.54 -8.61 -2.54
N ARG A 136 6.67 -7.81 -3.17
CA ARG A 136 7.02 -6.52 -3.78
C ARG A 136 7.56 -5.53 -2.75
N TRP A 137 6.96 -5.50 -1.56
CA TRP A 137 7.43 -4.66 -0.44
C TRP A 137 8.82 -5.05 0.04
N ARG A 138 9.05 -6.33 0.29
CA ARG A 138 10.38 -6.83 0.68
C ARG A 138 11.42 -6.58 -0.40
N GLU A 139 11.08 -6.76 -1.67
CA GLU A 139 12.00 -6.48 -2.79
C GLU A 139 12.33 -4.99 -2.90
N THR A 140 11.37 -4.08 -2.63
CA THR A 140 11.64 -2.65 -2.58
C THR A 140 12.66 -2.33 -1.48
N ILE A 141 12.44 -2.80 -0.25
CA ILE A 141 13.37 -2.59 0.87
C ILE A 141 14.75 -3.20 0.55
N ARG A 142 14.78 -4.42 0.05
CA ARG A 142 15.99 -5.11 -0.35
C ARG A 142 16.81 -4.31 -1.37
N THR A 143 16.15 -3.81 -2.40
CA THR A 143 16.79 -3.00 -3.44
C THR A 143 17.38 -1.72 -2.86
N LEU A 144 16.63 -1.00 -2.00
CA LEU A 144 17.13 0.20 -1.33
C LEU A 144 18.39 -0.09 -0.49
N VAL A 145 18.39 -1.20 0.24
CA VAL A 145 19.55 -1.61 1.06
C VAL A 145 20.76 -1.92 0.19
N LEU A 146 20.61 -2.73 -0.86
CA LEU A 146 21.70 -3.09 -1.76
C LEU A 146 22.29 -1.86 -2.46
N THR A 147 21.45 -0.98 -2.97
CA THR A 147 21.88 0.29 -3.59
C THR A 147 22.67 1.16 -2.60
N GLY A 148 22.21 1.26 -1.34
CA GLY A 148 22.92 2.00 -0.32
C GLY A 148 24.25 1.37 0.10
N GLN A 149 24.36 0.04 0.10
CA GLN A 149 25.63 -0.67 0.33
C GLN A 149 26.61 -0.44 -0.83
N GLU A 150 26.16 -0.52 -2.07
CA GLU A 150 26.97 -0.23 -3.26
C GLU A 150 27.46 1.22 -3.29
N ALA A 151 26.63 2.17 -2.85
CA ALA A 151 27.01 3.57 -2.70
C ALA A 151 27.91 3.87 -1.49
N GLY A 152 28.13 2.89 -0.60
CA GLY A 152 28.88 3.09 0.65
C GLY A 152 28.15 3.88 1.73
N GLU A 153 26.84 4.10 1.56
CA GLU A 153 26.00 4.78 2.54
C GLU A 153 25.59 3.84 3.70
N PHE A 154 25.51 2.54 3.43
CA PHE A 154 25.04 1.54 4.39
C PHE A 154 26.11 0.52 4.73
N ALA A 155 26.14 0.10 5.99
CA ALA A 155 26.95 -1.02 6.45
C ALA A 155 26.52 -2.31 5.78
N ALA A 156 27.46 -3.26 5.67
CA ALA A 156 27.18 -4.58 5.14
C ALA A 156 26.28 -5.38 6.08
N VAL A 157 25.06 -5.64 5.65
CA VAL A 157 24.07 -6.51 6.29
C VAL A 157 23.48 -7.46 5.24
N ASP A 158 22.88 -8.56 5.69
CA ASP A 158 22.04 -9.36 4.82
C ASP A 158 20.78 -8.56 4.46
N ALA A 159 20.60 -8.24 3.17
CA ALA A 159 19.51 -7.38 2.70
C ALA A 159 18.15 -8.09 2.74
N ASP A 160 18.12 -9.41 2.57
CA ASP A 160 16.90 -10.21 2.65
C ASP A 160 16.40 -10.28 4.11
N ASP A 161 17.30 -10.60 5.05
CA ASP A 161 16.96 -10.61 6.48
C ASP A 161 16.55 -9.22 6.99
N PHE A 162 17.23 -8.17 6.53
CA PHE A 162 16.84 -6.79 6.86
C PHE A 162 15.45 -6.45 6.33
N ALA A 163 15.14 -6.78 5.07
CA ALA A 163 13.85 -6.53 4.46
C ALA A 163 12.72 -7.26 5.20
N VAL A 164 12.94 -8.51 5.61
CA VAL A 164 11.98 -9.29 6.42
C VAL A 164 11.76 -8.59 7.78
N ALA A 165 12.84 -8.21 8.47
CA ALA A 165 12.75 -7.62 9.80
C ALA A 165 12.08 -6.24 9.78
N LEU A 166 12.44 -5.37 8.82
CA LEU A 166 11.81 -4.05 8.68
C LEU A 166 10.33 -4.18 8.28
N SER A 167 9.99 -5.07 7.35
CA SER A 167 8.59 -5.34 6.98
C SER A 167 7.77 -5.81 8.17
N ALA A 168 8.30 -6.73 8.98
CA ALA A 168 7.61 -7.23 10.17
C ALA A 168 7.39 -6.12 11.21
N LEU A 169 8.37 -5.22 11.39
CA LEU A 169 8.25 -4.06 12.28
C LEU A 169 7.17 -3.10 11.80
N LEU A 170 7.18 -2.72 10.52
CA LEU A 170 6.21 -1.83 9.92
C LEU A 170 4.79 -2.41 10.02
N TYR A 171 4.60 -3.69 9.67
CA TYR A 171 3.31 -4.37 9.81
C TYR A 171 2.85 -4.44 11.26
N GLY A 172 3.79 -4.59 12.23
CA GLY A 172 3.48 -4.57 13.65
C GLY A 172 2.91 -3.23 14.12
N PHE A 173 3.31 -2.11 13.50
CA PHE A 173 2.77 -0.77 13.81
C PHE A 173 1.46 -0.47 13.11
N VAL A 174 1.18 -1.08 11.96
CA VAL A 174 -0.07 -0.86 11.22
C VAL A 174 -1.31 -1.17 12.08
N VAL A 175 -1.29 -2.28 12.80
CA VAL A 175 -2.45 -2.71 13.61
C VAL A 175 -2.80 -1.70 14.70
N PRO A 176 -1.89 -1.31 15.61
CA PRO A 176 -2.22 -0.32 16.63
C PRO A 176 -2.56 1.06 16.04
N ILE A 177 -1.91 1.49 14.95
CA ILE A 177 -2.24 2.76 14.28
C ILE A 177 -3.67 2.71 13.73
N ALA A 178 -4.03 1.66 13.00
CA ALA A 178 -5.37 1.50 12.41
C ALA A 178 -6.48 1.34 13.46
N LEU A 179 -6.13 0.97 14.70
CA LEU A 179 -7.06 0.81 15.82
C LEU A 179 -7.02 2.01 16.80
N ASP A 180 -6.38 3.11 16.42
CA ASP A 180 -6.24 4.32 17.26
C ASP A 180 -5.67 4.04 18.66
N ASP A 181 -4.69 3.12 18.77
CA ASP A 181 -4.04 2.82 20.05
C ASP A 181 -3.27 4.05 20.56
N PRO A 182 -3.64 4.63 21.72
CA PRO A 182 -2.99 5.85 22.20
C PRO A 182 -1.51 5.66 22.56
N ALA A 183 -1.02 4.43 22.67
CA ALA A 183 0.38 4.13 22.96
C ALA A 183 1.27 4.14 21.70
N VAL A 184 0.69 4.03 20.50
CA VAL A 184 1.43 3.87 19.24
C VAL A 184 0.88 4.81 18.18
N GLY A 185 1.34 6.07 18.22
CA GLY A 185 1.00 7.02 17.16
C GLY A 185 1.91 6.89 15.92
N PRO A 186 1.46 7.41 14.76
CA PRO A 186 2.21 7.37 13.51
C PRO A 186 3.64 7.92 13.60
N ALA A 187 3.83 9.06 14.24
CA ALA A 187 5.15 9.67 14.43
C ALA A 187 6.10 8.78 15.25
N HIS A 188 5.58 8.15 16.32
CA HIS A 188 6.37 7.24 17.15
C HIS A 188 6.74 5.96 16.40
N ALA A 189 5.82 5.39 15.61
CA ALA A 189 6.09 4.25 14.74
C ALA A 189 7.18 4.56 13.71
N PHE A 190 7.13 5.75 13.09
CA PHE A 190 8.16 6.24 12.19
C PHE A 190 9.53 6.34 12.89
N GLU A 191 9.60 6.99 14.06
CA GLU A 191 10.83 7.14 14.83
C GLU A 191 11.46 5.79 15.18
N LEU A 192 10.68 4.85 15.70
CA LEU A 192 11.16 3.51 16.06
C LEU A 192 11.64 2.73 14.84
N SER A 193 10.93 2.82 13.71
CA SER A 193 11.32 2.18 12.46
C SER A 193 12.62 2.75 11.92
N MET A 194 12.81 4.07 11.98
CA MET A 194 14.05 4.72 11.57
C MET A 194 15.22 4.46 12.52
N GLN A 195 14.97 4.35 13.84
CA GLN A 195 15.99 3.92 14.80
C GLN A 195 16.45 2.49 14.52
N PHE A 196 15.54 1.58 14.23
CA PHE A 196 15.90 0.23 13.82
C PHE A 196 16.74 0.24 12.54
N ALA A 197 16.29 0.93 11.50
CA ALA A 197 16.95 0.97 10.20
C ALA A 197 18.35 1.60 10.31
N SER A 198 18.48 2.78 10.91
CA SER A 198 19.75 3.47 11.07
C SER A 198 20.74 2.72 11.96
N GLY A 199 20.26 2.11 13.05
CA GLY A 199 21.09 1.29 13.93
C GLY A 199 21.65 0.02 13.25
N ARG A 200 20.89 -0.58 12.34
CA ARG A 200 21.33 -1.78 11.60
C ARG A 200 22.21 -1.44 10.40
N LEU A 201 21.89 -0.36 9.68
CA LEU A 201 22.58 0.05 8.45
C LEU A 201 23.72 1.04 8.68
N GLY A 202 23.89 1.55 9.90
CA GLY A 202 25.03 2.39 10.29
C GLY A 202 25.01 3.81 9.74
N PHE A 203 23.84 4.34 9.32
CA PHE A 203 23.72 5.72 8.86
C PHE A 203 23.09 6.64 9.93
N SER A 204 23.30 7.95 9.78
CA SER A 204 22.69 8.94 10.69
C SER A 204 21.37 9.43 10.12
N CYS A 205 20.28 9.26 10.87
CA CYS A 205 19.01 9.88 10.52
C CYS A 205 19.13 11.41 10.70
N ASN A 206 19.06 12.17 9.61
CA ASN A 206 18.78 13.60 9.67
C ASN A 206 17.26 13.75 9.87
N GLY A 207 16.79 13.57 11.11
CA GLY A 207 15.37 13.42 11.41
C GLY A 207 14.52 14.50 10.75
N ARG A 208 13.54 14.11 9.94
CA ARG A 208 12.34 14.92 9.73
C ARG A 208 11.73 15.13 11.11
N ARG A 209 12.00 16.29 11.73
CA ARG A 209 11.23 16.69 12.91
C ARG A 209 9.79 16.80 12.45
N ALA A 210 8.92 16.00 13.03
CA ALA A 210 7.48 16.18 12.89
C ALA A 210 7.20 17.66 13.18
N SER A 211 6.82 18.40 12.14
CA SER A 211 6.34 19.76 12.32
C SER A 211 5.02 19.64 13.07
N ASN A 212 5.02 20.15 14.30
CA ASN A 212 3.85 20.27 15.18
C ASN A 212 2.69 20.97 14.47
#